data_3a7479c38d0db164e480301033efb3ed
#
_entry.id   3a7479c38d0db164e480301033efb3ed
#
_cell.length_a   1.000
_cell.length_b   1.000
_cell.length_c   1.000
_cell.angle_alpha   90.00
_cell.angle_beta   90.00
_cell.angle_gamma   90.00
#
_symmetry.space_group_name_H-M   'P 1'
#
loop_
_entity.id
_entity.type
_entity.pdbx_description
1 polymer ?
#
loop_
_entity_poly.entity_id
_entity_poly.type
_entity_poly.pdbx_seq_one_letter_code
_entity_poly.pdbx_strand_id
1 'polypeptide(L)'
;MNNPNPVKIVETVLRDGHQSLCATRMRTSDMLPMLEALDDCGFYALEAWGGATFDSCLRFLNEDPWERLRTIRKHVKKTKLQMLLRGQNILGYNHYADDVVTEFVKRSVDNGIDIIRIFDAFNDTRNLETAMKATKAAGAHAQGTLVYTISPYHKDSDYLKLGDKFCRVLFLNCLLYTSDAA
;
A
#
# COMPACT_ATOMS: atom_id res chain seq x y z
N MET A 1 5.40 -32.58 1.87
CA MET A 1 6.61 -31.76 1.54
C MET A 1 6.37 -30.37 2.11
N ASN A 2 7.06 -30.00 3.18
CA ASN A 2 6.95 -28.64 3.73
C ASN A 2 7.69 -27.70 2.78
N ASN A 3 6.95 -26.83 2.08
CA ASN A 3 7.56 -25.76 1.29
C ASN A 3 8.28 -24.80 2.26
N PRO A 4 9.62 -24.64 2.17
CA PRO A 4 10.37 -23.75 3.08
C PRO A 4 9.95 -22.27 2.96
N ASN A 5 9.26 -21.90 1.87
CA ASN A 5 8.74 -20.55 1.62
C ASN A 5 7.25 -20.63 1.26
N PRO A 6 6.35 -20.72 2.24
CA PRO A 6 4.92 -20.71 1.96
C PRO A 6 4.48 -19.40 1.31
N VAL A 7 3.51 -19.49 0.39
CA VAL A 7 2.89 -18.31 -0.21
C VAL A 7 2.22 -17.48 0.88
N LYS A 8 2.49 -16.19 0.89
CA LYS A 8 1.89 -15.23 1.81
C LYS A 8 0.75 -14.51 1.11
N ILE A 9 -0.43 -14.54 1.71
CA ILE A 9 -1.65 -13.95 1.16
C ILE A 9 -1.87 -12.59 1.82
N VAL A 10 -2.11 -11.56 0.98
CA VAL A 10 -2.55 -10.24 1.42
C VAL A 10 -4.01 -10.06 1.03
N GLU A 11 -4.86 -9.75 2.00
CA GLU A 11 -6.27 -9.45 1.76
C GLU A 11 -6.46 -7.95 1.53
N THR A 12 -7.25 -7.58 0.51
CA THR A 12 -7.41 -6.18 0.08
C THR A 12 -8.84 -5.66 0.20
N VAL A 13 -9.75 -6.42 0.78
CA VAL A 13 -11.17 -6.06 0.90
C VAL A 13 -11.39 -4.72 1.61
N LEU A 14 -10.55 -4.40 2.60
CA LEU A 14 -10.65 -3.15 3.37
C LEU A 14 -10.11 -1.91 2.63
N ARG A 15 -9.46 -2.07 1.48
CA ARG A 15 -8.99 -0.96 0.65
C ARG A 15 -9.52 -1.09 -0.78
N ASP A 16 -9.04 -2.06 -1.55
CA ASP A 16 -9.38 -2.21 -2.97
C ASP A 16 -10.82 -2.67 -3.19
N GLY A 17 -11.28 -3.61 -2.39
CA GLY A 17 -12.63 -4.15 -2.50
C GLY A 17 -13.71 -3.06 -2.42
N HIS A 18 -13.71 -2.27 -1.36
CA HIS A 18 -14.71 -1.19 -1.25
C HIS A 18 -14.40 0.03 -2.15
N GLN A 19 -13.14 0.23 -2.54
CA GLN A 19 -12.80 1.24 -3.54
C GLN A 19 -13.44 0.90 -4.88
N SER A 20 -13.39 -0.36 -5.29
CA SER A 20 -13.91 -0.82 -6.59
C SER A 20 -15.43 -0.96 -6.59
N LEU A 21 -16.01 -1.44 -5.50
CA LEU A 21 -17.44 -1.78 -5.44
C LEU A 21 -18.32 -0.67 -4.87
N CYS A 22 -17.78 0.17 -3.98
CA CYS A 22 -18.54 1.18 -3.23
C CYS A 22 -17.92 2.59 -3.39
N ALA A 23 -17.16 2.84 -4.43
CA ALA A 23 -16.49 4.11 -4.69
C ALA A 23 -15.75 4.66 -3.44
N THR A 24 -15.12 3.79 -2.66
CA THR A 24 -14.43 4.10 -1.41
C THR A 24 -15.35 4.68 -0.32
N ARG A 25 -16.65 4.35 -0.35
CA ARG A 25 -17.65 4.94 0.57
C ARG A 25 -18.00 4.06 1.78
N MET A 26 -17.31 2.94 2.00
CA MET A 26 -17.50 2.15 3.21
C MET A 26 -17.05 2.95 4.44
N ARG A 27 -17.91 3.07 5.44
CA ARG A 27 -17.61 3.77 6.68
C ARG A 27 -16.73 2.91 7.60
N THR A 28 -16.04 3.55 8.51
CA THR A 28 -15.26 2.83 9.54
C THR A 28 -16.16 1.91 10.37
N SER A 29 -17.37 2.37 10.72
CA SER A 29 -18.37 1.56 11.45
C SER A 29 -18.77 0.28 10.73
N ASP A 30 -18.79 0.30 9.39
CA ASP A 30 -19.17 -0.86 8.57
C ASP A 30 -18.06 -1.93 8.52
N MET A 31 -16.82 -1.51 8.74
CA MET A 31 -15.65 -2.41 8.78
C MET A 31 -15.51 -3.13 10.11
N LEU A 32 -15.88 -2.48 11.22
CA LEU A 32 -15.63 -2.99 12.58
C LEU A 32 -16.10 -4.43 12.82
N PRO A 33 -17.32 -4.83 12.38
CA PRO A 33 -17.81 -6.18 12.66
C PRO A 33 -16.98 -7.31 12.05
N MET A 34 -16.19 -7.04 11.00
CA MET A 34 -15.40 -8.05 10.32
C MET A 34 -13.92 -8.07 10.71
N LEU A 35 -13.41 -7.03 11.38
CA LEU A 35 -11.98 -6.86 11.61
C LEU A 35 -11.35 -8.00 12.42
N GLU A 36 -12.01 -8.45 13.48
CA GLU A 36 -11.51 -9.57 14.30
C GLU A 36 -11.50 -10.88 13.53
N ALA A 37 -12.54 -11.15 12.74
CA ALA A 37 -12.59 -12.33 11.90
C ALA A 37 -11.49 -12.32 10.82
N LEU A 38 -11.23 -11.16 10.21
CA LEU A 38 -10.13 -11.00 9.25
C LEU A 38 -8.76 -11.18 9.91
N ASP A 39 -8.59 -10.70 11.14
CA ASP A 39 -7.34 -10.86 11.91
C ASP A 39 -7.08 -12.35 12.26
N ASP A 40 -8.13 -13.15 12.40
CA ASP A 40 -8.05 -14.58 12.71
C ASP A 40 -7.91 -15.49 11.47
N CYS A 41 -8.12 -14.97 10.26
CA CYS A 41 -8.00 -15.75 9.01
C CYS A 41 -6.56 -16.21 8.69
N GLY A 42 -5.54 -15.64 9.34
CA GLY A 42 -4.15 -16.01 9.10
C GLY A 42 -3.54 -15.37 7.85
N PHE A 43 -4.07 -14.26 7.37
CA PHE A 43 -3.45 -13.47 6.30
C PHE A 43 -2.09 -12.92 6.74
N TYR A 44 -1.19 -12.77 5.79
CA TYR A 44 0.09 -12.11 6.03
C TYR A 44 -0.07 -10.62 6.33
N ALA A 45 -0.98 -9.96 5.60
CA ALA A 45 -1.34 -8.57 5.81
C ALA A 45 -2.77 -8.30 5.35
N LEU A 46 -3.37 -7.27 5.93
CA LEU A 46 -4.60 -6.64 5.45
C LEU A 46 -4.25 -5.29 4.83
N GLU A 47 -4.51 -5.11 3.54
CA GLU A 47 -4.38 -3.80 2.91
C GLU A 47 -5.65 -3.01 3.23
N ALA A 48 -5.54 -2.09 4.17
CA ALA A 48 -6.69 -1.42 4.79
C ALA A 48 -6.72 0.09 4.53
N TRP A 49 -5.66 0.65 3.96
CA TRP A 49 -5.52 2.10 3.87
C TRP A 49 -4.75 2.53 2.62
N GLY A 50 -4.92 3.79 2.22
CA GLY A 50 -4.27 4.37 1.05
C GLY A 50 -4.77 5.77 0.73
N GLY A 51 -4.27 6.36 -0.36
CA GLY A 51 -4.60 7.72 -0.74
C GLY A 51 -6.09 7.96 -0.99
N ALA A 52 -6.74 7.08 -1.76
CA ALA A 52 -8.16 7.18 -2.05
C ALA A 52 -9.02 7.02 -0.78
N THR A 53 -8.62 6.16 0.15
CA THR A 53 -9.30 5.97 1.43
C THR A 53 -9.19 7.22 2.28
N PHE A 54 -8.00 7.80 2.38
CA PHE A 54 -7.76 9.05 3.11
C PHE A 54 -8.62 10.19 2.57
N ASP A 55 -8.56 10.43 1.26
CA ASP A 55 -9.31 11.48 0.58
C ASP A 55 -10.83 11.30 0.75
N SER A 56 -11.32 10.06 0.64
CA SER A 56 -12.75 9.74 0.76
C SER A 56 -13.28 9.96 2.18
N CYS A 57 -12.49 9.67 3.21
CA CYS A 57 -12.84 9.97 4.60
C CYS A 57 -13.15 11.46 4.77
N LEU A 58 -12.30 12.33 4.25
CA LEU A 58 -12.45 13.78 4.38
C LEU A 58 -13.58 14.33 3.53
N ARG A 59 -13.62 13.94 2.24
CA ARG A 59 -14.53 14.57 1.27
C ARG A 59 -15.98 14.08 1.36
N PHE A 60 -16.18 12.83 1.73
CA PHE A 60 -17.47 12.20 1.54
C PHE A 60 -18.05 11.54 2.79
N LEU A 61 -17.21 11.09 3.70
CA LEU A 61 -17.65 10.33 4.85
C LEU A 61 -17.71 11.17 6.13
N ASN A 62 -17.11 12.36 6.12
CA ASN A 62 -16.92 13.19 7.31
C ASN A 62 -16.27 12.41 8.46
N GLU A 63 -15.23 11.64 8.12
CA GLU A 63 -14.43 10.85 9.07
C GLU A 63 -12.99 11.36 9.10
N ASP A 64 -12.34 11.31 10.25
CA ASP A 64 -10.89 11.50 10.37
C ASP A 64 -10.17 10.24 9.83
N PRO A 65 -9.38 10.35 8.74
CA PRO A 65 -8.69 9.21 8.16
C PRO A 65 -7.66 8.59 9.11
N TRP A 66 -7.02 9.38 9.97
CA TRP A 66 -6.07 8.89 10.97
C TRP A 66 -6.78 8.12 12.09
N GLU A 67 -7.96 8.60 12.52
CA GLU A 67 -8.76 7.88 13.50
C GLU A 67 -9.26 6.55 12.96
N ARG A 68 -9.63 6.50 11.66
CA ARG A 68 -9.95 5.23 10.99
C ARG A 68 -8.79 4.25 11.10
N LEU A 69 -7.57 4.68 10.77
CA LEU A 69 -6.40 3.83 10.81
C LEU A 69 -6.12 3.32 12.24
N ARG A 70 -6.16 4.22 13.22
CA ARG A 70 -5.99 3.84 14.64
C ARG A 70 -7.05 2.87 15.11
N THR A 71 -8.30 3.07 14.67
CA THR A 71 -9.41 2.19 15.01
C THR A 71 -9.24 0.81 14.42
N ILE A 72 -8.86 0.71 13.13
CA ILE A 72 -8.54 -0.59 12.51
C ILE A 72 -7.40 -1.27 13.27
N ARG A 73 -6.30 -0.54 13.56
CA ARG A 73 -5.16 -1.09 14.32
C ARG A 73 -5.55 -1.57 15.73
N LYS A 74 -6.51 -0.91 16.36
CA LYS A 74 -7.02 -1.31 17.67
C LYS A 74 -7.70 -2.68 17.66
N HIS A 75 -8.37 -3.04 16.58
CA HIS A 75 -9.07 -4.32 16.43
C HIS A 75 -8.21 -5.42 15.79
N VAL A 76 -7.32 -5.07 14.87
CA VAL A 76 -6.40 -6.01 14.20
C VAL A 76 -5.09 -6.08 14.99
N LYS A 77 -4.82 -7.20 15.66
CA LYS A 77 -3.67 -7.36 16.57
C LYS A 77 -2.57 -8.27 16.04
N LYS A 78 -2.93 -9.28 15.25
CA LYS A 78 -2.04 -10.36 14.81
C LYS A 78 -1.53 -10.09 13.41
N THR A 79 -2.40 -9.61 12.54
CA THR A 79 -2.14 -9.39 11.12
C THR A 79 -1.52 -8.02 10.87
N LYS A 80 -0.56 -7.96 9.97
CA LYS A 80 0.07 -6.69 9.57
C LYS A 80 -0.93 -5.82 8.82
N LEU A 81 -0.85 -4.50 9.03
CA LEU A 81 -1.59 -3.54 8.23
C LEU A 81 -0.72 -3.02 7.09
N GLN A 82 -1.28 -3.04 5.90
CA GLN A 82 -0.65 -2.55 4.69
C GLN A 82 -1.41 -1.36 4.14
N MET A 83 -0.68 -0.41 3.56
CA MET A 83 -1.26 0.66 2.76
C MET A 83 -0.68 0.72 1.36
N LEU A 84 -1.47 1.26 0.43
CA LEU A 84 -1.01 1.62 -0.90
C LEU A 84 -0.62 3.10 -0.93
N LEU A 85 0.59 3.39 -1.43
CA LEU A 85 1.12 4.75 -1.55
C LEU A 85 1.57 5.04 -2.99
N ARG A 86 1.03 6.11 -3.57
CA ARG A 86 1.39 6.57 -4.92
C ARG A 86 2.67 7.43 -4.88
N GLY A 87 3.83 6.83 -4.56
CA GLY A 87 5.12 7.51 -4.57
C GLY A 87 5.06 8.95 -4.06
N GLN A 88 5.66 9.88 -4.80
CA GLN A 88 5.71 11.31 -4.46
C GLN A 88 4.35 12.01 -4.48
N ASN A 89 3.34 11.40 -5.11
CA ASN A 89 1.99 11.98 -5.18
C ASN A 89 1.14 11.72 -3.93
N ILE A 90 1.58 10.86 -3.03
CA ILE A 90 0.90 10.50 -1.76
C ILE A 90 -0.59 10.19 -1.97
N LEU A 91 -1.44 11.20 -1.79
CA LEU A 91 -2.90 11.14 -1.83
C LEU A 91 -3.49 11.79 -3.09
N GLY A 92 -2.71 12.61 -3.79
CA GLY A 92 -3.20 13.53 -4.77
C GLY A 92 -2.72 13.27 -6.19
N TYR A 93 -2.88 14.31 -7.00
CA TYR A 93 -2.53 14.34 -8.41
C TYR A 93 -1.32 15.22 -8.71
N ASN A 94 -0.73 15.83 -7.67
CA ASN A 94 0.46 16.67 -7.76
C ASN A 94 1.61 16.00 -7.00
N HIS A 95 2.83 16.31 -7.37
CA HIS A 95 4.01 15.96 -6.59
C HIS A 95 4.07 16.80 -5.32
N TYR A 96 4.25 16.14 -4.19
CA TYR A 96 4.51 16.81 -2.92
C TYR A 96 6.02 16.94 -2.69
N ALA A 97 6.43 17.87 -1.85
CA ALA A 97 7.81 18.03 -1.44
C ALA A 97 8.29 16.84 -0.60
N ASP A 98 9.59 16.57 -0.60
CA ASP A 98 10.18 15.40 0.07
C ASP A 98 9.92 15.35 1.57
N ASP A 99 9.90 16.50 2.22
CA ASP A 99 9.59 16.63 3.65
C ASP A 99 8.14 16.24 3.96
N VAL A 100 7.20 16.62 3.09
CA VAL A 100 5.78 16.24 3.21
C VAL A 100 5.62 14.73 3.04
N VAL A 101 6.28 14.13 2.04
CA VAL A 101 6.26 12.68 1.83
C VAL A 101 6.83 11.96 3.04
N THR A 102 7.94 12.44 3.56
CA THR A 102 8.63 11.85 4.72
C THR A 102 7.75 11.92 5.97
N GLU A 103 7.15 13.06 6.24
CA GLU A 103 6.27 13.22 7.40
C GLU A 103 4.99 12.40 7.28
N PHE A 104 4.40 12.32 6.07
CA PHE A 104 3.22 11.50 5.83
C PHE A 104 3.50 10.02 6.08
N VAL A 105 4.61 9.51 5.56
CA VAL A 105 5.05 8.12 5.77
C VAL A 105 5.27 7.85 7.24
N LYS A 106 6.01 8.71 7.94
CA LYS A 106 6.25 8.58 9.37
C LYS A 106 4.94 8.52 10.16
N ARG A 107 4.01 9.45 9.90
CA ARG A 107 2.70 9.45 10.56
C ARG A 107 1.89 8.20 10.25
N SER A 108 1.98 7.66 9.04
CA SER A 108 1.30 6.41 8.68
C SER A 108 1.80 5.25 9.52
N VAL A 109 3.12 5.14 9.70
CA VAL A 109 3.74 4.10 10.54
C VAL A 109 3.40 4.31 12.01
N ASP A 110 3.50 5.54 12.52
CA ASP A 110 3.17 5.88 13.91
C ASP A 110 1.70 5.57 14.25
N ASN A 111 0.80 5.60 13.27
CA ASN A 111 -0.61 5.25 13.43
C ASN A 111 -0.94 3.78 13.14
N GLY A 112 0.06 2.94 12.87
CA GLY A 112 -0.10 1.49 12.87
C GLY A 112 0.07 0.77 11.53
N ILE A 113 0.61 1.43 10.51
CA ILE A 113 0.98 0.76 9.24
C ILE A 113 2.30 0.02 9.41
N ASP A 114 2.30 -1.27 9.06
CA ASP A 114 3.48 -2.15 9.09
C ASP A 114 4.17 -2.25 7.73
N ILE A 115 3.38 -2.16 6.64
CA ILE A 115 3.86 -2.34 5.27
C ILE A 115 3.36 -1.19 4.40
N ILE A 116 4.27 -0.52 3.69
CA ILE A 116 3.91 0.48 2.69
C ILE A 116 4.24 -0.07 1.31
N ARG A 117 3.19 -0.31 0.52
CA ARG A 117 3.28 -0.74 -0.87
C ARG A 117 3.30 0.51 -1.76
N ILE A 118 4.46 0.78 -2.34
CA ILE A 118 4.76 2.01 -3.06
C ILE A 118 4.82 1.73 -4.54
N PHE A 119 4.04 2.48 -5.33
CA PHE A 119 3.97 2.33 -6.77
C PHE A 119 4.04 3.67 -7.51
N ASP A 120 4.37 3.59 -8.78
CA ASP A 120 4.19 4.64 -9.77
C ASP A 120 3.61 4.03 -11.03
N ALA A 121 2.56 4.64 -11.60
CA ALA A 121 1.85 4.09 -12.75
C ALA A 121 2.73 3.98 -14.01
N PHE A 122 3.77 4.80 -14.12
CA PHE A 122 4.75 4.77 -15.21
C PHE A 122 6.03 3.99 -14.87
N ASN A 123 6.09 3.37 -13.69
CA ASN A 123 7.28 2.69 -13.20
C ASN A 123 8.52 3.60 -13.09
N ASP A 124 8.33 4.89 -12.84
CA ASP A 124 9.46 5.80 -12.64
C ASP A 124 10.03 5.64 -11.23
N THR A 125 11.21 5.03 -11.15
CA THR A 125 11.90 4.75 -9.88
C THR A 125 12.19 6.01 -9.07
N ARG A 126 12.40 7.16 -9.74
CA ARG A 126 12.66 8.45 -9.09
C ARG A 126 11.49 8.89 -8.22
N ASN A 127 10.27 8.59 -8.68
CA ASN A 127 9.03 8.90 -7.97
C ASN A 127 8.82 8.05 -6.69
N LEU A 128 9.57 6.97 -6.52
CA LEU A 128 9.46 6.07 -5.37
C LEU A 128 10.51 6.32 -4.30
N GLU A 129 11.60 6.99 -4.65
CA GLU A 129 12.82 7.01 -3.85
C GLU A 129 12.63 7.61 -2.46
N THR A 130 12.00 8.78 -2.35
CA THR A 130 11.74 9.46 -1.07
C THR A 130 10.84 8.62 -0.18
N ALA A 131 9.73 8.11 -0.72
CA ALA A 131 8.79 7.27 0.03
C ALA A 131 9.45 5.97 0.53
N MET A 132 10.29 5.32 -0.30
CA MET A 132 11.03 4.12 0.07
C MET A 132 12.03 4.38 1.21
N LYS A 133 12.80 5.47 1.11
CA LYS A 133 13.76 5.88 2.15
C LYS A 133 13.03 6.21 3.46
N ALA A 134 11.97 6.99 3.37
CA ALA A 134 11.17 7.39 4.54
C ALA A 134 10.55 6.16 5.24
N THR A 135 10.01 5.19 4.47
CA THR A 135 9.44 3.96 5.03
C THR A 135 10.46 3.15 5.81
N LYS A 136 11.67 2.99 5.24
CA LYS A 136 12.75 2.27 5.93
C LYS A 136 13.23 3.02 7.18
N ALA A 137 13.35 4.34 7.09
CA ALA A 137 13.75 5.18 8.22
C ALA A 137 12.72 5.13 9.36
N ALA A 138 11.43 4.99 9.04
CA ALA A 138 10.35 4.82 10.02
C ALA A 138 10.27 3.38 10.59
N GLY A 139 11.10 2.44 10.11
CA GLY A 139 11.12 1.06 10.59
C GLY A 139 10.05 0.14 10.00
N ALA A 140 9.29 0.60 9.01
CA ALA A 140 8.26 -0.19 8.33
C ALA A 140 8.83 -0.97 7.13
N HIS A 141 8.08 -1.98 6.66
CA HIS A 141 8.43 -2.73 5.47
C HIS A 141 8.08 -1.95 4.20
N ALA A 142 9.12 -1.57 3.45
CA ALA A 142 8.96 -0.91 2.15
C ALA A 142 8.82 -1.95 1.04
N GLN A 143 7.67 -1.99 0.38
CA GLN A 143 7.37 -2.89 -0.74
C GLN A 143 7.26 -2.08 -2.03
N GLY A 144 8.22 -2.21 -2.93
CA GLY A 144 8.16 -1.60 -4.26
C GLY A 144 7.26 -2.42 -5.19
N THR A 145 6.55 -1.74 -6.06
CA THR A 145 5.61 -2.35 -6.99
C THR A 145 5.97 -2.01 -8.43
N LEU A 146 6.01 -3.02 -9.29
CA LEU A 146 6.05 -2.86 -10.74
C LEU A 146 4.65 -3.02 -11.31
N VAL A 147 4.22 -2.05 -12.09
CA VAL A 147 2.99 -2.11 -12.87
C VAL A 147 3.31 -2.82 -14.18
N TYR A 148 2.79 -4.03 -14.35
CA TYR A 148 3.00 -4.85 -15.55
C TYR A 148 1.84 -4.63 -16.52
N THR A 149 2.18 -4.27 -17.77
CA THR A 149 1.21 -4.02 -18.84
C THR A 149 1.50 -4.91 -20.04
N ILE A 150 0.48 -5.57 -20.54
CA ILE A 150 0.56 -6.34 -21.78
C ILE A 150 0.18 -5.44 -22.94
N SER A 151 1.13 -5.16 -23.84
CA SER A 151 0.88 -4.41 -25.05
C SER A 151 1.91 -4.73 -26.14
N PRO A 152 1.67 -4.35 -27.41
CA PRO A 152 2.66 -4.54 -28.47
C PRO A 152 4.01 -3.83 -28.25
N TYR A 153 4.04 -2.84 -27.38
CA TYR A 153 5.21 -2.00 -27.09
C TYR A 153 6.01 -2.45 -25.86
N HIS A 154 5.43 -3.25 -24.97
CA HIS A 154 6.06 -3.69 -23.74
C HIS A 154 6.62 -5.11 -23.91
N LYS A 155 7.86 -5.32 -23.48
CA LYS A 155 8.53 -6.61 -23.51
C LYS A 155 8.88 -7.06 -22.10
N ASP A 156 8.75 -8.35 -21.81
CA ASP A 156 9.13 -8.93 -20.53
C ASP A 156 10.56 -8.59 -20.12
N SER A 157 11.48 -8.55 -21.13
CA SER A 157 12.87 -8.16 -20.88
C SER A 157 13.04 -6.76 -20.30
N ASP A 158 12.12 -5.83 -20.56
CA ASP A 158 12.19 -4.46 -20.06
C ASP A 158 11.74 -4.43 -18.59
N TYR A 159 10.73 -5.23 -18.25
CA TYR A 159 10.29 -5.41 -16.85
C TYR A 159 11.34 -6.12 -16.00
N LEU A 160 12.05 -7.10 -16.54
CA LEU A 160 13.16 -7.75 -15.85
C LEU A 160 14.29 -6.77 -15.54
N LYS A 161 14.70 -5.95 -16.51
CA LYS A 161 15.70 -4.88 -16.30
C LYS A 161 15.23 -3.86 -15.27
N LEU A 162 13.96 -3.50 -15.33
CA LEU A 162 13.37 -2.58 -14.37
C LEU A 162 13.35 -3.18 -12.97
N GLY A 163 13.00 -4.47 -12.83
CA GLY A 163 13.05 -5.22 -11.57
C GLY A 163 14.46 -5.21 -10.98
N ASP A 164 15.49 -5.49 -11.77
CA ASP A 164 16.88 -5.41 -11.32
C ASP A 164 17.26 -4.00 -10.85
N LYS A 165 16.81 -2.97 -11.58
CA LYS A 165 17.02 -1.58 -11.17
C LYS A 165 16.32 -1.27 -9.85
N PHE A 166 15.09 -1.70 -9.66
CA PHE A 166 14.36 -1.56 -8.39
C PHE A 166 15.12 -2.21 -7.23
N CYS A 167 15.56 -3.45 -7.41
CA CYS A 167 16.32 -4.16 -6.38
C CYS A 167 17.61 -3.45 -6.01
N ARG A 168 18.35 -2.94 -7.00
CA ARG A 168 19.65 -2.26 -6.78
C ARG A 168 19.50 -0.86 -6.20
N VAL A 169 18.63 -0.03 -6.78
CA VAL A 169 18.50 1.40 -6.43
C VAL A 169 17.76 1.58 -5.11
N LEU A 170 16.74 0.75 -4.87
CA LEU A 170 15.85 0.90 -3.72
C LEU A 170 16.17 -0.07 -2.58
N PHE A 171 17.19 -0.94 -2.74
CA PHE A 171 17.55 -1.97 -1.77
C PHE A 171 16.32 -2.78 -1.30
N LEU A 172 15.52 -3.22 -2.27
CA LEU A 172 14.27 -3.93 -2.00
C LEU A 172 14.52 -5.39 -1.64
N ASN A 173 13.90 -5.82 -0.55
CA ASN A 173 13.83 -7.24 -0.20
C ASN A 173 12.56 -7.93 -0.77
N CYS A 174 11.64 -7.16 -1.34
CA CYS A 174 10.40 -7.66 -1.90
C CYS A 174 9.94 -6.80 -3.08
N LEU A 175 9.64 -7.44 -4.19
CA LEU A 175 9.06 -6.85 -5.37
C LEU A 175 7.70 -7.50 -5.63
N LEU A 176 6.65 -6.70 -5.76
CA LEU A 176 5.32 -7.17 -6.12
C LEU A 176 5.03 -6.78 -7.57
N TYR A 177 4.63 -7.77 -8.37
CA TYR A 177 4.09 -7.54 -9.70
C TYR A 177 2.57 -7.42 -9.60
N THR A 178 2.02 -6.34 -10.09
CA THR A 178 0.57 -6.18 -10.24
C THR A 178 0.24 -6.01 -11.72
N SER A 179 -0.77 -6.73 -12.20
CA SER A 179 -1.39 -6.44 -13.48
C SER A 179 -2.61 -5.55 -13.21
N ASP A 180 -2.52 -4.28 -13.58
CA ASP A 180 -3.72 -3.48 -13.74
C ASP A 180 -4.28 -3.78 -15.13
N ALA A 181 -5.32 -4.59 -15.18
CA ALA A 181 -6.19 -4.65 -16.33
C ALA A 181 -7.05 -3.38 -16.26
N ALA A 182 -6.71 -2.37 -17.06
CA ALA A 182 -7.57 -1.23 -17.32
C ALA A 182 -8.74 -1.63 -18.23
#